data_2926d2be1416cb913f649d3ca54ee6c6
#
_entry.id   2926d2be1416cb913f649d3ca54ee6c6
#
_cell.length_a   1.000
_cell.length_b   1.000
_cell.length_c   1.000
_cell.angle_alpha   90.00
_cell.angle_beta   90.00
_cell.angle_gamma   90.00
#
_symmetry.space_group_name_H-M   'P 1'
#
loop_
_entity.id
_entity.type
_entity.pdbx_description
1 polymer ?
#
loop_
_entity_poly.entity_id
_entity_poly.type
_entity_poly.pdbx_seq_one_letter_code
_entity_poly.pdbx_strand_id
1 'polypeptide(L)'
;LRQVMPADKMASQISARLGGPWIRAEIVEQFAREVLEARRITIAHHNGKWAVDCPAWTRNTVAMTETWGTGHRDAIDLLDAALNSQTIVVNRPPADVELRGGPTIDRAATVAAQAKCGKLMDRFSKWVWEDESRSEELVTEFNTRFNSLRAPIHDGSHLSLPGLSTRFTPHYYQRNAVARIIAEPTVLLDHVVGAGKSGTMFMGAMELKRLGLVKQPWIVVPNHLIEQVAREAKWWYPASRLLIGATGADAEDRRRLAAQSATRDWDMVVIPQSVCERINVHPDIRADYENRELSALEEQLRTAENPLTKKMIEAALKRQRTKLEKLQKAAAKDTGVTFQETRCDYLFVDEAHHSKNKTR
;
A
#
# COMPACT_ATOMS: atom_id res chain seq x y z
N LEU A 1 -0.96 -14.84 29.48
CA LEU A 1 -0.66 -14.62 28.06
C LEU A 1 -1.07 -15.83 27.20
N ARG A 2 -0.69 -17.07 27.55
CA ARG A 2 -1.03 -18.27 26.74
C ARG A 2 -2.53 -18.48 26.48
N GLN A 3 -3.42 -17.99 27.34
CA GLN A 3 -4.90 -18.09 27.15
C GLN A 3 -5.45 -17.09 26.12
N VAL A 4 -4.68 -16.05 25.77
CA VAL A 4 -5.11 -14.96 24.88
C VAL A 4 -4.44 -15.07 23.50
N MET A 5 -3.34 -15.82 23.39
CA MET A 5 -2.66 -16.03 22.12
C MET A 5 -3.48 -16.97 21.20
N PRO A 6 -3.49 -16.74 19.88
CA PRO A 6 -4.02 -17.70 18.93
C PRO A 6 -3.28 -19.04 19.05
N ALA A 7 -3.94 -20.14 18.69
CA ALA A 7 -3.26 -21.42 18.54
C ALA A 7 -2.23 -21.35 17.41
N ASP A 8 -1.09 -21.99 17.58
CA ASP A 8 -0.05 -22.03 16.57
C ASP A 8 -0.57 -22.67 15.27
N LYS A 9 -0.24 -22.04 14.16
CA LYS A 9 -0.56 -22.56 12.83
C LYS A 9 0.49 -23.58 12.41
N MET A 10 0.03 -24.64 11.77
CA MET A 10 0.89 -25.65 11.13
C MET A 10 1.31 -25.17 9.74
N ALA A 11 2.37 -25.77 9.17
CA ALA A 11 2.86 -25.46 7.82
C ALA A 11 1.75 -25.51 6.75
N SER A 12 0.81 -26.46 6.84
CA SER A 12 -0.34 -26.58 5.93
C SER A 12 -1.34 -25.41 5.97
N GLN A 13 -1.31 -24.62 7.04
CA GLN A 13 -2.19 -23.45 7.26
C GLN A 13 -1.50 -22.13 6.92
N ILE A 14 -0.20 -22.17 6.59
CA ILE A 14 0.63 -20.99 6.32
C ILE A 14 0.87 -20.91 4.81
N SER A 15 0.55 -19.77 4.21
CA SER A 15 0.81 -19.53 2.79
C SER A 15 2.18 -18.87 2.61
N ALA A 16 3.12 -19.60 2.03
CA ALA A 16 4.42 -19.07 1.61
C ALA A 16 4.45 -18.90 0.08
N ARG A 17 4.69 -17.69 -0.39
CA ARG A 17 4.71 -17.33 -1.82
C ARG A 17 5.95 -16.52 -2.15
N LEU A 18 6.45 -16.65 -3.38
CA LEU A 18 7.47 -15.74 -3.91
C LEU A 18 6.99 -14.29 -3.82
N GLY A 19 7.86 -13.39 -3.38
CA GLY A 19 7.52 -11.99 -3.15
C GLY A 19 6.75 -11.71 -1.87
N GLY A 20 6.46 -12.73 -1.07
CA GLY A 20 5.85 -12.57 0.26
C GLY A 20 6.76 -11.74 1.18
N PRO A 21 6.24 -10.67 1.84
CA PRO A 21 7.08 -9.73 2.59
C PRO A 21 7.74 -10.33 3.84
N TRP A 22 7.30 -11.51 4.27
CA TRP A 22 7.83 -12.22 5.43
C TRP A 22 8.84 -13.32 5.07
N ILE A 23 8.96 -13.66 3.77
CA ILE A 23 9.95 -14.63 3.30
C ILE A 23 11.31 -13.92 3.22
N ARG A 24 12.32 -14.51 3.86
CA ARG A 24 13.68 -13.98 3.86
C ARG A 24 14.37 -14.22 2.51
N ALA A 25 15.27 -13.31 2.16
CA ALA A 25 16.01 -13.36 0.89
C ALA A 25 16.85 -14.65 0.77
N GLU A 26 17.42 -15.13 1.89
CA GLU A 26 18.23 -16.35 1.96
C GLU A 26 17.46 -17.60 1.53
N ILE A 27 16.16 -17.66 1.87
CA ILE A 27 15.30 -18.79 1.47
C ILE A 27 15.05 -18.76 -0.03
N VAL A 28 14.86 -17.58 -0.60
CA VAL A 28 14.69 -17.43 -2.07
C VAL A 28 16.01 -17.75 -2.77
N GLU A 29 17.16 -17.36 -2.22
CA GLU A 29 18.47 -17.74 -2.75
C GLU A 29 18.68 -19.26 -2.73
N GLN A 30 18.32 -19.91 -1.61
CA GLN A 30 18.40 -21.38 -1.50
C GLN A 30 17.51 -22.05 -2.55
N PHE A 31 16.28 -21.60 -2.70
CA PHE A 31 15.39 -22.08 -3.76
C PHE A 31 16.00 -21.93 -5.15
N ALA A 32 16.56 -20.78 -5.45
CA ALA A 32 17.17 -20.54 -6.76
C ALA A 32 18.41 -21.41 -7.00
N ARG A 33 19.21 -21.69 -5.96
CA ARG A 33 20.37 -22.58 -6.05
C ARG A 33 19.95 -24.03 -6.25
N GLU A 34 18.95 -24.51 -5.53
CA GLU A 34 18.53 -25.91 -5.58
C GLU A 34 17.65 -26.24 -6.79
N VAL A 35 16.67 -25.38 -7.12
CA VAL A 35 15.66 -25.67 -8.14
C VAL A 35 16.03 -25.09 -9.50
N LEU A 36 16.63 -23.89 -9.53
CA LEU A 36 17.03 -23.24 -10.78
C LEU A 36 18.50 -23.48 -11.13
N GLU A 37 19.25 -24.20 -10.30
CA GLU A 37 20.69 -24.43 -10.47
C GLU A 37 21.52 -23.13 -10.55
N ALA A 38 21.05 -22.08 -9.87
CA ALA A 38 21.69 -20.76 -9.86
C ALA A 38 22.88 -20.72 -8.92
N ARG A 39 24.06 -21.17 -9.38
CA ARG A 39 25.27 -21.29 -8.55
C ARG A 39 25.78 -19.97 -7.97
N ARG A 40 25.58 -18.85 -8.68
CA ARG A 40 25.99 -17.51 -8.26
C ARG A 40 24.79 -16.59 -8.32
N ILE A 41 24.03 -16.56 -7.26
CA ILE A 41 22.88 -15.69 -7.11
C ILE A 41 22.94 -14.98 -5.75
N THR A 42 22.61 -13.71 -5.75
CA THR A 42 22.39 -12.90 -4.56
C THR A 42 21.04 -12.24 -4.66
N ILE A 43 20.25 -12.37 -3.64
CA ILE A 43 18.91 -11.78 -3.56
C ILE A 43 18.84 -10.82 -2.39
N ALA A 44 18.23 -9.67 -2.58
CA ALA A 44 17.98 -8.68 -1.54
C ALA A 44 16.53 -8.26 -1.53
N HIS A 45 16.02 -7.99 -0.34
CA HIS A 45 14.68 -7.45 -0.14
C HIS A 45 14.77 -6.19 0.74
N HIS A 46 14.27 -5.07 0.24
CA HIS A 46 14.25 -3.82 0.97
C HIS A 46 13.02 -2.98 0.60
N ASN A 47 12.26 -2.52 1.62
CA ASN A 47 11.05 -1.70 1.45
C ASN A 47 10.07 -2.24 0.40
N GLY A 48 9.78 -3.54 0.46
CA GLY A 48 8.84 -4.20 -0.45
C GLY A 48 9.35 -4.40 -1.88
N LYS A 49 10.62 -4.10 -2.16
CA LYS A 49 11.27 -4.35 -3.45
C LYS A 49 12.29 -5.45 -3.31
N TRP A 50 12.27 -6.35 -4.27
CA TRP A 50 13.25 -7.41 -4.41
C TRP A 50 14.25 -7.04 -5.50
N ALA A 51 15.50 -7.40 -5.31
CA ALA A 51 16.54 -7.31 -6.31
C ALA A 51 17.23 -8.66 -6.42
N VAL A 52 17.43 -9.10 -7.65
CA VAL A 52 18.08 -10.36 -7.99
C VAL A 52 19.35 -10.03 -8.79
N ASP A 53 20.50 -10.45 -8.27
CA ASP A 53 21.77 -10.36 -8.97
C ASP A 53 22.27 -11.77 -9.28
N CYS A 54 22.32 -12.09 -10.56
CA CYS A 54 22.84 -13.35 -11.08
C CYS A 54 23.61 -13.05 -12.39
N PRO A 55 24.91 -13.32 -12.48
CA PRO A 55 25.70 -12.98 -13.64
C PRO A 55 25.18 -13.69 -14.92
N ALA A 56 25.07 -12.95 -16.02
CA ALA A 56 24.49 -13.46 -17.28
C ALA A 56 25.19 -14.73 -17.79
N TRP A 57 26.52 -14.84 -17.62
CA TRP A 57 27.30 -16.01 -18.05
C TRP A 57 27.01 -17.29 -17.24
N THR A 58 26.28 -17.20 -16.13
CA THR A 58 25.84 -18.35 -15.33
C THR A 58 24.41 -18.77 -15.61
N ARG A 59 23.66 -18.06 -16.47
CA ARG A 59 22.24 -18.26 -16.73
C ARG A 59 21.92 -19.20 -17.91
N ASN A 60 22.87 -19.99 -18.35
CA ASN A 60 22.77 -20.82 -19.54
C ASN A 60 22.53 -22.31 -19.26
N THR A 61 22.08 -22.69 -18.07
CA THR A 61 21.73 -24.08 -17.77
C THR A 61 20.37 -24.43 -18.38
N VAL A 62 20.16 -25.73 -18.67
CA VAL A 62 18.88 -26.27 -19.17
C VAL A 62 17.75 -25.95 -18.18
N ALA A 63 18.04 -26.02 -16.88
CA ALA A 63 17.08 -25.64 -15.84
C ALA A 63 16.60 -24.19 -16.00
N MET A 64 17.51 -23.25 -16.31
CA MET A 64 17.18 -21.82 -16.41
C MET A 64 16.54 -21.42 -17.73
N THR A 65 16.91 -22.09 -18.87
CA THR A 65 16.47 -21.68 -20.19
C THR A 65 15.27 -22.47 -20.70
N GLU A 66 15.12 -23.75 -20.30
CA GLU A 66 14.08 -24.64 -20.82
C GLU A 66 13.10 -25.10 -19.74
N THR A 67 13.62 -25.61 -18.60
CA THR A 67 12.75 -26.20 -17.57
C THR A 67 11.89 -25.10 -16.90
N TRP A 68 12.53 -24.06 -16.39
CA TRP A 68 11.89 -22.96 -15.65
C TRP A 68 11.84 -21.65 -16.43
N GLY A 69 12.57 -21.54 -17.53
CA GLY A 69 12.58 -20.40 -18.44
C GLY A 69 11.91 -20.69 -19.79
N THR A 70 12.05 -19.72 -20.67
CA THR A 70 11.68 -19.77 -22.09
C THR A 70 12.84 -19.21 -22.92
N GLY A 71 12.83 -19.40 -24.23
CA GLY A 71 13.84 -18.82 -25.15
C GLY A 71 13.88 -17.29 -25.16
N HIS A 72 12.87 -16.59 -24.58
CA HIS A 72 12.79 -15.13 -24.51
C HIS A 72 13.02 -14.58 -23.10
N ARG A 73 12.77 -15.37 -22.07
CA ARG A 73 12.93 -15.00 -20.66
C ARG A 73 13.49 -16.19 -19.91
N ASP A 74 14.64 -16.04 -19.31
CA ASP A 74 15.22 -17.07 -18.47
C ASP A 74 14.52 -17.17 -17.10
N ALA A 75 14.83 -18.21 -16.33
CA ALA A 75 14.21 -18.45 -15.03
C ALA A 75 14.51 -17.34 -14.01
N ILE A 76 15.65 -16.64 -14.14
CA ILE A 76 16.02 -15.53 -13.24
C ILE A 76 15.17 -14.30 -13.52
N ASP A 77 14.92 -13.99 -14.79
CA ASP A 77 14.01 -12.90 -15.18
C ASP A 77 12.57 -13.18 -14.70
N LEU A 78 12.13 -14.45 -14.77
CA LEU A 78 10.82 -14.86 -14.28
C LEU A 78 10.75 -14.84 -12.74
N LEU A 79 11.84 -15.20 -12.06
CA LEU A 79 11.96 -15.12 -10.61
C LEU A 79 11.87 -13.65 -10.14
N ASP A 80 12.62 -12.74 -10.78
CA ASP A 80 12.57 -11.30 -10.45
C ASP A 80 11.16 -10.73 -10.67
N ALA A 81 10.52 -11.10 -11.78
CA ALA A 81 9.14 -10.69 -12.05
C ALA A 81 8.15 -11.23 -11.00
N ALA A 82 8.29 -12.50 -10.59
CA ALA A 82 7.45 -13.12 -9.56
C ALA A 82 7.62 -12.45 -8.19
N LEU A 83 8.86 -12.19 -7.79
CA LEU A 83 9.20 -11.53 -6.52
C LEU A 83 8.62 -10.12 -6.44
N ASN A 84 8.64 -9.38 -7.53
CA ASN A 84 8.16 -8.01 -7.60
C ASN A 84 6.70 -7.87 -8.10
N SER A 85 5.98 -8.98 -8.28
CA SER A 85 4.60 -9.00 -8.82
C SER A 85 4.48 -8.21 -10.14
N GLN A 86 5.49 -8.30 -11.00
CA GLN A 86 5.52 -7.59 -12.28
C GLN A 86 4.73 -8.35 -13.35
N THR A 87 4.05 -7.61 -14.21
CA THR A 87 3.40 -8.20 -15.38
C THR A 87 4.44 -8.62 -16.41
N ILE A 88 4.45 -9.92 -16.76
CA ILE A 88 5.37 -10.45 -17.75
C ILE A 88 4.81 -10.18 -19.14
N VAL A 89 5.57 -9.44 -19.95
CA VAL A 89 5.29 -9.16 -21.35
C VAL A 89 6.57 -9.46 -22.16
N VAL A 90 6.41 -10.16 -23.27
CA VAL A 90 7.49 -10.41 -24.22
C VAL A 90 7.21 -9.60 -25.48
N ASN A 91 8.15 -8.75 -25.86
CA ASN A 91 8.09 -7.96 -27.09
C ASN A 91 8.78 -8.70 -28.24
N ARG A 92 8.27 -8.52 -29.45
CA ARG A 92 8.95 -8.96 -30.67
C ARG A 92 10.23 -8.15 -30.88
N PRO A 93 11.26 -8.75 -31.50
CA PRO A 93 12.44 -8.00 -31.90
C PRO A 93 12.06 -6.81 -32.80
N PRO A 94 12.69 -5.64 -32.65
CA PRO A 94 12.38 -4.46 -33.46
C PRO A 94 12.45 -4.72 -34.98
N ALA A 95 13.42 -5.48 -35.43
CA ALA A 95 13.56 -5.85 -36.82
C ALA A 95 12.35 -6.63 -37.39
N ASP A 96 11.72 -7.49 -36.58
CA ASP A 96 10.53 -8.24 -36.99
C ASP A 96 9.29 -7.35 -37.07
N VAL A 97 9.21 -6.32 -36.22
CA VAL A 97 8.12 -5.34 -36.22
C VAL A 97 8.23 -4.41 -37.42
N GLU A 98 9.46 -3.97 -37.78
CA GLU A 98 9.73 -3.14 -38.96
C GLU A 98 9.47 -3.87 -40.26
N LEU A 99 9.87 -5.15 -40.36
CA LEU A 99 9.76 -5.94 -41.58
C LEU A 99 8.35 -6.50 -41.82
N ARG A 100 7.62 -6.89 -40.80
CA ARG A 100 6.34 -7.60 -40.90
C ARG A 100 5.14 -6.80 -40.46
N GLY A 101 5.36 -5.65 -39.82
CA GLY A 101 4.28 -4.88 -39.17
C GLY A 101 3.59 -5.64 -38.03
N GLY A 102 2.55 -5.03 -37.44
CA GLY A 102 1.71 -5.67 -36.45
C GLY A 102 2.07 -5.33 -34.99
N PRO A 103 1.44 -5.99 -34.02
CA PRO A 103 1.59 -5.63 -32.61
C PRO A 103 3.02 -5.90 -32.11
N THR A 104 3.53 -5.00 -31.32
CA THR A 104 4.86 -5.06 -30.70
C THR A 104 4.99 -6.22 -29.70
N ILE A 105 3.86 -6.69 -29.13
CA ILE A 105 3.83 -7.77 -28.14
C ILE A 105 3.70 -9.13 -28.84
N ASP A 106 4.58 -10.05 -28.48
CA ASP A 106 4.45 -11.46 -28.83
C ASP A 106 3.52 -12.14 -27.81
N ARG A 107 2.29 -12.39 -28.22
CA ARG A 107 1.27 -12.99 -27.35
C ARG A 107 1.61 -14.43 -26.98
N ALA A 108 2.12 -15.23 -27.92
CA ALA A 108 2.44 -16.63 -27.67
C ALA A 108 3.61 -16.77 -26.69
N ALA A 109 4.69 -16.02 -26.91
CA ALA A 109 5.83 -15.97 -26.01
C ALA A 109 5.47 -15.41 -24.63
N THR A 110 4.56 -14.41 -24.58
CA THR A 110 4.05 -13.83 -23.32
C THR A 110 3.28 -14.88 -22.51
N VAL A 111 2.34 -15.60 -23.13
CA VAL A 111 1.56 -16.65 -22.44
C VAL A 111 2.47 -17.79 -21.98
N ALA A 112 3.46 -18.20 -22.78
CA ALA A 112 4.44 -19.21 -22.39
C ALA A 112 5.27 -18.78 -21.17
N ALA A 113 5.75 -17.54 -21.15
CA ALA A 113 6.52 -16.98 -20.03
C ALA A 113 5.65 -16.86 -18.75
N GLN A 114 4.41 -16.41 -18.86
CA GLN A 114 3.46 -16.36 -17.73
C GLN A 114 3.16 -17.75 -17.18
N ALA A 115 2.97 -18.75 -18.03
CA ALA A 115 2.74 -20.14 -17.60
C ALA A 115 3.97 -20.71 -16.87
N LYS A 116 5.20 -20.43 -17.34
CA LYS A 116 6.43 -20.83 -16.64
C LYS A 116 6.57 -20.12 -15.28
N CYS A 117 6.28 -18.82 -15.21
CA CYS A 117 6.28 -18.08 -13.96
C CYS A 117 5.27 -18.67 -12.95
N GLY A 118 4.06 -19.02 -13.39
CA GLY A 118 3.08 -19.71 -12.55
C GLY A 118 3.61 -21.03 -12.00
N LYS A 119 4.21 -21.87 -12.85
CA LYS A 119 4.84 -23.12 -12.40
C LYS A 119 5.98 -22.89 -11.39
N LEU A 120 6.76 -21.84 -11.58
CA LEU A 120 7.84 -21.47 -10.66
C LEU A 120 7.28 -21.07 -9.28
N MET A 121 6.21 -20.28 -9.26
CA MET A 121 5.52 -19.89 -8.03
C MET A 121 4.91 -21.09 -7.30
N ASP A 122 4.27 -22.00 -8.04
CA ASP A 122 3.70 -23.24 -7.50
C ASP A 122 4.80 -24.18 -6.97
N ARG A 123 5.95 -24.26 -7.66
CA ARG A 123 7.09 -25.05 -7.20
C ARG A 123 7.67 -24.50 -5.89
N PHE A 124 7.84 -23.18 -5.79
CA PHE A 124 8.30 -22.54 -4.55
C PHE A 124 7.36 -22.83 -3.39
N SER A 125 6.05 -22.67 -3.59
CA SER A 125 5.06 -22.89 -2.53
C SER A 125 5.03 -24.30 -1.95
N LYS A 126 5.52 -25.29 -2.71
CA LYS A 126 5.70 -26.67 -2.26
C LYS A 126 7.08 -26.89 -1.65
N TRP A 127 8.13 -26.48 -2.39
CA TRP A 127 9.51 -26.66 -2.01
C TRP A 127 9.83 -26.09 -0.65
N VAL A 128 9.24 -24.97 -0.29
CA VAL A 128 9.50 -24.27 0.96
C VAL A 128 9.20 -25.13 2.19
N TRP A 129 8.30 -26.11 2.07
CA TRP A 129 7.87 -27.02 3.12
C TRP A 129 8.47 -28.43 3.01
N GLU A 130 9.26 -28.74 1.99
CA GLU A 130 9.83 -30.09 1.78
C GLU A 130 10.97 -30.43 2.76
N ASP A 131 11.71 -29.45 3.21
CA ASP A 131 12.77 -29.60 4.20
C ASP A 131 12.23 -29.34 5.60
N GLU A 132 12.45 -30.26 6.53
CA GLU A 132 11.89 -30.21 7.88
C GLU A 132 12.43 -29.03 8.69
N SER A 133 13.75 -28.82 8.64
CA SER A 133 14.41 -27.72 9.39
C SER A 133 13.94 -26.35 8.91
N ARG A 134 13.86 -26.16 7.59
CA ARG A 134 13.33 -24.92 6.98
C ARG A 134 11.86 -24.72 7.30
N SER A 135 11.07 -25.79 7.28
CA SER A 135 9.64 -25.75 7.62
C SER A 135 9.42 -25.36 9.07
N GLU A 136 10.15 -25.95 10.02
CA GLU A 136 10.08 -25.61 11.45
C GLU A 136 10.46 -24.15 11.71
N GLU A 137 11.54 -23.69 11.08
CA GLU A 137 12.00 -22.30 11.21
C GLU A 137 10.93 -21.31 10.72
N LEU A 138 10.37 -21.55 9.54
CA LEU A 138 9.33 -20.70 8.97
C LEU A 138 8.02 -20.72 9.76
N VAL A 139 7.60 -21.88 10.25
CA VAL A 139 6.42 -22.02 11.13
C VAL A 139 6.63 -21.22 12.42
N THR A 140 7.81 -21.33 13.02
CA THR A 140 8.16 -20.61 14.24
C THR A 140 8.19 -19.08 13.99
N GLU A 141 8.84 -18.64 12.91
CA GLU A 141 8.89 -17.23 12.55
C GLU A 141 7.49 -16.68 12.28
N PHE A 142 6.65 -17.42 11.53
CA PHE A 142 5.29 -16.99 11.23
C PHE A 142 4.44 -16.87 12.50
N ASN A 143 4.46 -17.88 13.37
CA ASN A 143 3.68 -17.86 14.60
C ASN A 143 4.15 -16.75 15.55
N THR A 144 5.46 -16.52 15.66
CA THR A 144 6.00 -15.46 16.50
C THR A 144 5.67 -14.06 15.98
N ARG A 145 5.77 -13.82 14.68
CA ARG A 145 5.63 -12.47 14.11
C ARG A 145 4.22 -12.12 13.70
N PHE A 146 3.43 -13.07 13.18
CA PHE A 146 2.15 -12.82 12.55
C PHE A 146 0.95 -13.50 13.21
N ASN A 147 1.20 -14.50 14.06
CA ASN A 147 0.13 -15.21 14.76
C ASN A 147 0.20 -14.99 16.29
N SER A 148 1.06 -14.11 16.77
CA SER A 148 1.21 -13.79 18.19
C SER A 148 0.21 -12.74 18.70
N LEU A 149 -0.47 -12.06 17.80
CA LEU A 149 -1.41 -10.99 18.13
C LEU A 149 -2.85 -11.42 17.81
N ARG A 150 -3.73 -11.23 18.77
CA ARG A 150 -5.16 -11.34 18.55
C ARG A 150 -5.71 -9.95 18.29
N ALA A 151 -6.35 -9.78 17.14
CA ALA A 151 -7.01 -8.51 16.83
C ALA A 151 -8.09 -8.22 17.88
N PRO A 152 -8.17 -6.99 18.43
CA PRO A 152 -9.22 -6.62 19.34
C PRO A 152 -10.58 -6.72 18.65
N ILE A 153 -11.59 -7.15 19.40
CA ILE A 153 -12.99 -7.17 18.95
C ILE A 153 -13.62 -5.86 19.40
N HIS A 154 -14.09 -5.09 18.44
CA HIS A 154 -14.79 -3.84 18.71
C HIS A 154 -16.30 -4.10 18.64
N ASP A 155 -17.01 -3.94 19.75
CA ASP A 155 -18.46 -4.03 19.79
C ASP A 155 -19.08 -2.63 19.77
N GLY A 156 -19.79 -2.32 18.69
CA GLY A 156 -20.50 -1.06 18.49
C GLY A 156 -21.99 -1.12 18.84
N SER A 157 -22.48 -2.20 19.47
CA SER A 157 -23.90 -2.36 19.83
C SER A 157 -24.39 -1.24 20.75
N HIS A 158 -23.53 -0.71 21.61
CA HIS A 158 -23.81 0.37 22.56
C HIS A 158 -23.92 1.77 21.92
N LEU A 159 -23.50 1.93 20.66
CA LEU A 159 -23.51 3.24 20.00
C LEU A 159 -24.93 3.69 19.68
N SER A 160 -25.33 4.87 20.17
CA SER A 160 -26.66 5.44 19.94
C SER A 160 -26.78 6.22 18.64
N LEU A 161 -25.65 6.71 18.07
CA LEU A 161 -25.52 7.44 16.80
C LEU A 161 -26.54 8.61 16.70
N PRO A 162 -26.53 9.59 17.62
CA PRO A 162 -27.51 10.67 17.61
C PRO A 162 -27.41 11.53 16.35
N GLY A 163 -28.54 12.00 15.85
CA GLY A 163 -28.63 12.78 14.60
C GLY A 163 -28.67 11.94 13.34
N LEU A 164 -28.44 10.64 13.43
CA LEU A 164 -28.65 9.71 12.32
C LEU A 164 -30.12 9.70 11.90
N SER A 165 -30.38 9.77 10.60
CA SER A 165 -31.72 9.69 10.04
C SER A 165 -32.39 8.36 10.39
N THR A 166 -33.64 8.39 10.82
CA THR A 166 -34.45 7.20 11.12
C THR A 166 -34.73 6.29 9.91
N ARG A 167 -34.41 6.77 8.71
CA ARG A 167 -34.50 5.98 7.46
C ARG A 167 -33.42 4.90 7.36
N PHE A 168 -32.33 5.02 8.15
CA PHE A 168 -31.20 4.11 8.11
C PHE A 168 -31.08 3.34 9.42
N THR A 169 -30.98 2.02 9.30
CA THR A 169 -30.62 1.13 10.40
C THR A 169 -29.23 0.56 10.12
N PRO A 170 -28.19 1.04 10.83
CA PRO A 170 -26.83 0.54 10.60
C PRO A 170 -26.74 -0.94 10.94
N HIS A 171 -26.09 -1.70 10.07
CA HIS A 171 -25.78 -3.10 10.32
C HIS A 171 -24.77 -3.23 11.48
N TYR A 172 -24.75 -4.42 12.12
CA TYR A 172 -23.85 -4.68 13.25
C TYR A 172 -22.36 -4.43 12.89
N TYR A 173 -21.93 -4.86 11.69
CA TYR A 173 -20.56 -4.66 11.24
C TYR A 173 -20.21 -3.18 11.00
N GLN A 174 -21.17 -2.35 10.61
CA GLN A 174 -20.97 -0.90 10.49
C GLN A 174 -20.80 -0.26 11.87
N ARG A 175 -21.62 -0.63 12.85
CA ARG A 175 -21.49 -0.17 14.24
C ARG A 175 -20.14 -0.61 14.83
N ASN A 176 -19.71 -1.84 14.60
CA ASN A 176 -18.42 -2.36 15.05
C ASN A 176 -17.26 -1.60 14.39
N ALA A 177 -17.38 -1.27 13.10
CA ALA A 177 -16.37 -0.44 12.42
C ALA A 177 -16.31 0.98 12.99
N VAL A 178 -17.45 1.59 13.35
CA VAL A 178 -17.48 2.90 14.04
C VAL A 178 -16.85 2.80 15.43
N ALA A 179 -17.13 1.77 16.19
CA ALA A 179 -16.49 1.54 17.50
C ALA A 179 -14.96 1.40 17.34
N ARG A 180 -14.50 0.74 16.30
CA ARG A 180 -13.09 0.65 15.97
C ARG A 180 -12.48 2.00 15.59
N ILE A 181 -13.15 2.80 14.77
CA ILE A 181 -12.75 4.17 14.41
C ILE A 181 -12.57 5.06 15.65
N ILE A 182 -13.43 4.89 16.65
CA ILE A 182 -13.35 5.63 17.91
C ILE A 182 -12.16 5.15 18.75
N ALA A 183 -11.88 3.86 18.77
CA ALA A 183 -10.88 3.23 19.63
C ALA A 183 -9.45 3.31 19.07
N GLU A 184 -9.29 3.31 17.76
CA GLU A 184 -7.99 3.25 17.10
C GLU A 184 -7.69 4.55 16.32
N PRO A 185 -6.44 5.06 16.38
CA PRO A 185 -6.08 6.32 15.68
C PRO A 185 -6.04 6.16 14.16
N THR A 186 -5.87 4.94 13.66
CA THR A 186 -5.81 4.64 12.23
C THR A 186 -6.52 3.32 11.95
N VAL A 187 -7.47 3.34 11.01
CA VAL A 187 -8.29 2.17 10.67
C VAL A 187 -8.36 1.99 9.16
N LEU A 188 -8.12 0.77 8.70
CA LEU A 188 -8.43 0.34 7.33
C LEU A 188 -9.76 -0.43 7.35
N LEU A 189 -10.74 0.06 6.58
CA LEU A 189 -12.03 -0.59 6.37
C LEU A 189 -12.00 -1.39 5.06
N ASP A 190 -11.63 -2.65 5.13
CA ASP A 190 -11.62 -3.58 3.99
C ASP A 190 -12.97 -4.31 3.86
N HIS A 191 -14.03 -3.54 3.77
CA HIS A 191 -15.38 -4.06 3.54
C HIS A 191 -15.63 -4.25 2.03
N VAL A 192 -16.39 -5.28 1.69
CA VAL A 192 -16.80 -5.53 0.30
C VAL A 192 -17.55 -4.34 -0.31
N VAL A 193 -17.59 -4.28 -1.63
CA VAL A 193 -18.37 -3.25 -2.34
C VAL A 193 -19.85 -3.39 -1.97
N GLY A 194 -20.54 -2.26 -1.74
CA GLY A 194 -21.95 -2.24 -1.33
C GLY A 194 -22.19 -2.40 0.18
N ALA A 195 -21.16 -2.62 1.02
CA ALA A 195 -21.31 -2.73 2.47
C ALA A 195 -21.59 -1.40 3.20
N GLY A 196 -21.80 -0.31 2.47
CA GLY A 196 -22.11 1.00 3.05
C GLY A 196 -20.92 1.66 3.75
N LYS A 197 -19.71 1.57 3.18
CA LYS A 197 -18.50 2.22 3.70
C LYS A 197 -18.67 3.72 3.90
N SER A 198 -19.31 4.43 2.95
CA SER A 198 -19.57 5.87 3.06
C SER A 198 -20.41 6.19 4.31
N GLY A 199 -21.49 5.43 4.56
CA GLY A 199 -22.28 5.59 5.78
C GLY A 199 -21.48 5.33 7.05
N THR A 200 -20.57 4.35 7.04
CA THR A 200 -19.67 4.07 8.17
C THR A 200 -18.73 5.25 8.41
N MET A 201 -18.18 5.87 7.35
CA MET A 201 -17.35 7.07 7.48
C MET A 201 -18.14 8.25 8.06
N PHE A 202 -19.38 8.48 7.62
CA PHE A 202 -20.23 9.54 8.17
C PHE A 202 -20.53 9.33 9.65
N MET A 203 -20.92 8.10 10.02
CA MET A 203 -21.15 7.75 11.44
C MET A 203 -19.89 7.92 12.28
N GLY A 204 -18.74 7.46 11.78
CA GLY A 204 -17.45 7.63 12.45
C GLY A 204 -17.08 9.11 12.65
N ALA A 205 -17.24 9.93 11.61
CA ALA A 205 -16.96 11.36 11.66
C ALA A 205 -17.84 12.07 12.70
N MET A 206 -19.14 11.79 12.69
CA MET A 206 -20.09 12.39 13.61
C MET A 206 -19.86 11.96 15.07
N GLU A 207 -19.54 10.67 15.30
CA GLU A 207 -19.26 10.15 16.64
C GLU A 207 -17.93 10.68 17.19
N LEU A 208 -16.86 10.72 16.39
CA LEU A 208 -15.59 11.32 16.80
C LEU A 208 -15.77 12.79 17.20
N LYS A 209 -16.55 13.55 16.44
CA LYS A 209 -16.86 14.94 16.75
C LYS A 209 -17.73 15.06 18.00
N ARG A 210 -18.79 14.26 18.12
CA ARG A 210 -19.69 14.25 19.29
C ARG A 210 -18.95 13.95 20.59
N LEU A 211 -17.97 13.04 20.54
CA LEU A 211 -17.13 12.67 21.67
C LEU A 211 -16.03 13.69 21.97
N GLY A 212 -15.88 14.72 21.13
CA GLY A 212 -14.84 15.74 21.28
C GLY A 212 -13.42 15.24 20.95
N LEU A 213 -13.30 14.04 20.36
CA LEU A 213 -12.02 13.47 19.95
C LEU A 213 -11.48 14.16 18.70
N VAL A 214 -12.37 14.64 17.83
CA VAL A 214 -12.07 15.34 16.59
C VAL A 214 -12.92 16.60 16.50
N LYS A 215 -12.32 17.69 16.04
CA LYS A 215 -13.03 18.97 15.86
C LYS A 215 -13.59 19.08 14.46
N GLN A 216 -12.83 18.66 13.45
CA GLN A 216 -13.21 18.85 12.06
C GLN A 216 -12.74 17.69 11.17
N PRO A 217 -13.52 16.61 11.09
CA PRO A 217 -13.22 15.49 10.23
C PRO A 217 -13.39 15.86 8.75
N TRP A 218 -12.42 15.45 7.94
CA TRP A 218 -12.46 15.58 6.49
C TRP A 218 -12.68 14.22 5.83
N ILE A 219 -13.46 14.22 4.74
CA ILE A 219 -13.77 13.04 3.94
C ILE A 219 -13.29 13.29 2.53
N VAL A 220 -12.28 12.58 2.11
CA VAL A 220 -11.67 12.64 0.77
C VAL A 220 -12.27 11.55 -0.09
N VAL A 221 -12.83 11.93 -1.24
CA VAL A 221 -13.50 11.03 -2.16
C VAL A 221 -13.01 11.20 -3.60
N PRO A 222 -13.14 10.19 -4.48
CA PRO A 222 -12.89 10.34 -5.89
C PRO A 222 -13.69 11.51 -6.49
N ASN A 223 -13.10 12.24 -7.44
CA ASN A 223 -13.67 13.46 -8.00
C ASN A 223 -15.10 13.29 -8.52
N HIS A 224 -15.39 12.16 -9.15
CA HIS A 224 -16.70 11.88 -9.75
C HIS A 224 -17.79 11.52 -8.72
N LEU A 225 -17.43 11.26 -7.46
CA LEU A 225 -18.35 10.88 -6.39
C LEU A 225 -18.72 12.03 -5.46
N ILE A 226 -18.11 13.22 -5.59
CA ILE A 226 -18.27 14.31 -4.63
C ILE A 226 -19.74 14.70 -4.38
N GLU A 227 -20.52 14.87 -5.47
CA GLU A 227 -21.93 15.25 -5.35
C GLU A 227 -22.79 14.14 -4.75
N GLN A 228 -22.52 12.90 -5.13
CA GLN A 228 -23.20 11.74 -4.58
C GLN A 228 -22.96 11.63 -3.08
N VAL A 229 -21.68 11.65 -2.66
CA VAL A 229 -21.28 11.53 -1.26
C VAL A 229 -21.83 12.68 -0.41
N ALA A 230 -21.84 13.90 -0.94
CA ALA A 230 -22.43 15.06 -0.27
C ALA A 230 -23.94 14.89 -0.06
N ARG A 231 -24.69 14.38 -1.05
CA ARG A 231 -26.11 14.07 -0.90
C ARG A 231 -26.34 12.94 0.10
N GLU A 232 -25.56 11.86 0.02
CA GLU A 232 -25.64 10.74 0.95
C GLU A 232 -25.36 11.19 2.37
N ALA A 233 -24.34 12.01 2.63
CA ALA A 233 -24.05 12.56 3.94
C ALA A 233 -25.24 13.30 4.53
N LYS A 234 -25.97 14.09 3.71
CA LYS A 234 -27.20 14.78 4.13
C LYS A 234 -28.39 13.83 4.33
N TRP A 235 -28.43 12.71 3.62
CA TRP A 235 -29.46 11.70 3.88
C TRP A 235 -29.22 10.97 5.21
N TRP A 236 -27.97 10.65 5.50
CA TRP A 236 -27.59 9.99 6.75
C TRP A 236 -27.72 10.94 7.94
N TYR A 237 -27.25 12.19 7.81
CA TYR A 237 -27.27 13.22 8.86
C TYR A 237 -27.89 14.52 8.33
N PRO A 238 -29.25 14.64 8.30
CA PRO A 238 -29.93 15.80 7.69
C PRO A 238 -29.57 17.13 8.32
N ALA A 239 -29.36 17.16 9.63
CA ALA A 239 -29.02 18.38 10.38
C ALA A 239 -27.52 18.74 10.33
N SER A 240 -26.64 17.90 9.76
CA SER A 240 -25.21 18.17 9.74
C SER A 240 -24.84 19.40 8.91
N ARG A 241 -23.84 20.15 9.36
CA ARG A 241 -23.24 21.27 8.63
C ARG A 241 -22.09 20.73 7.77
N LEU A 242 -22.29 20.72 6.46
CA LEU A 242 -21.31 20.21 5.51
C LEU A 242 -20.64 21.36 4.77
N LEU A 243 -19.32 21.30 4.65
CA LEU A 243 -18.56 22.06 3.67
C LEU A 243 -18.15 21.12 2.53
N ILE A 244 -18.39 21.54 1.30
CA ILE A 244 -18.13 20.72 0.10
C ILE A 244 -17.12 21.44 -0.78
N GLY A 245 -15.99 20.78 -1.07
CA GLY A 245 -15.01 21.27 -2.04
C GLY A 245 -15.44 21.01 -3.47
N ALA A 246 -15.24 21.98 -4.35
CA ALA A 246 -15.57 21.84 -5.77
C ALA A 246 -14.52 21.02 -6.53
N THR A 247 -14.97 20.24 -7.51
CA THR A 247 -14.08 19.61 -8.49
C THR A 247 -13.48 20.66 -9.42
N GLY A 248 -12.22 20.47 -9.84
CA GLY A 248 -11.55 21.42 -10.71
C GLY A 248 -11.13 22.74 -10.05
N ALA A 249 -11.25 22.84 -8.73
CA ALA A 249 -10.92 24.04 -7.95
C ALA A 249 -9.52 24.59 -8.30
N ASP A 250 -9.45 25.86 -8.64
CA ASP A 250 -8.21 26.58 -8.86
C ASP A 250 -7.50 26.93 -7.53
N ALA A 251 -6.44 27.71 -7.56
CA ALA A 251 -5.70 28.09 -6.37
C ALA A 251 -6.53 28.98 -5.43
N GLU A 252 -7.39 29.85 -5.98
CA GLU A 252 -8.24 30.75 -5.21
C GLU A 252 -9.38 29.99 -4.53
N ASP A 253 -10.01 29.06 -5.23
CA ASP A 253 -11.06 28.19 -4.69
C ASP A 253 -10.53 27.34 -3.54
N ARG A 254 -9.32 26.80 -3.65
CA ARG A 254 -8.68 26.04 -2.56
C ARG A 254 -8.38 26.92 -1.34
N ARG A 255 -7.91 28.17 -1.56
CA ARG A 255 -7.71 29.13 -0.46
C ARG A 255 -9.03 29.47 0.22
N ARG A 256 -10.09 29.68 -0.55
CA ARG A 256 -11.44 29.95 -0.05
C ARG A 256 -11.97 28.77 0.78
N LEU A 257 -11.82 27.55 0.27
CA LEU A 257 -12.20 26.33 0.99
C LEU A 257 -11.45 26.22 2.32
N ALA A 258 -10.14 26.42 2.31
CA ALA A 258 -9.33 26.37 3.52
C ALA A 258 -9.72 27.47 4.54
N ALA A 259 -9.97 28.69 4.08
CA ALA A 259 -10.44 29.78 4.92
C ALA A 259 -11.83 29.50 5.49
N GLN A 260 -12.76 28.96 4.71
CA GLN A 260 -14.09 28.57 5.20
C GLN A 260 -14.01 27.43 6.21
N SER A 261 -13.14 26.46 5.96
CA SER A 261 -12.86 25.37 6.89
C SER A 261 -12.31 25.90 8.22
N ALA A 262 -11.38 26.85 8.18
CA ALA A 262 -10.75 27.41 9.38
C ALA A 262 -11.67 28.32 10.21
N THR A 263 -12.65 28.98 9.59
CA THR A 263 -13.43 30.05 10.25
C THR A 263 -14.76 29.58 10.83
N ARG A 264 -15.27 28.44 10.41
CA ARG A 264 -16.57 27.91 10.86
C ARG A 264 -16.43 26.50 11.45
N ASP A 265 -17.39 26.17 12.31
CA ASP A 265 -17.49 24.83 12.87
C ASP A 265 -18.35 23.96 11.96
N TRP A 266 -17.70 23.14 11.15
CA TRP A 266 -18.32 22.16 10.26
C TRP A 266 -18.38 20.79 10.92
N ASP A 267 -19.45 20.05 10.67
CA ASP A 267 -19.58 18.69 11.18
C ASP A 267 -18.78 17.70 10.34
N MET A 268 -18.70 17.95 9.03
CA MET A 268 -17.86 17.23 8.10
C MET A 268 -17.44 18.16 6.95
N VAL A 269 -16.24 17.96 6.44
CA VAL A 269 -15.76 18.61 5.21
C VAL A 269 -15.55 17.53 4.16
N VAL A 270 -16.26 17.59 3.04
CA VAL A 270 -16.16 16.61 1.95
C VAL A 270 -15.41 17.22 0.80
N ILE A 271 -14.29 16.64 0.39
CA ILE A 271 -13.44 17.17 -0.67
C ILE A 271 -13.08 16.13 -1.71
N PRO A 272 -12.92 16.54 -2.99
CA PRO A 272 -12.40 15.66 -4.00
C PRO A 272 -10.91 15.40 -3.80
N GLN A 273 -10.45 14.20 -4.18
CA GLN A 273 -9.07 13.78 -4.05
C GLN A 273 -8.10 14.75 -4.73
N SER A 274 -8.45 15.27 -5.91
CA SER A 274 -7.62 16.24 -6.64
C SER A 274 -7.40 17.56 -5.88
N VAL A 275 -8.33 17.95 -5.02
CA VAL A 275 -8.19 19.13 -4.14
C VAL A 275 -7.28 18.79 -2.97
N CYS A 276 -7.49 17.65 -2.31
CA CYS A 276 -6.65 17.20 -1.20
C CYS A 276 -5.16 17.12 -1.60
N GLU A 277 -4.87 16.57 -2.77
CA GLU A 277 -3.50 16.42 -3.29
C GLU A 277 -2.78 17.74 -3.58
N ARG A 278 -3.53 18.81 -3.78
CA ARG A 278 -3.00 20.14 -4.12
C ARG A 278 -2.97 21.12 -2.95
N ILE A 279 -3.46 20.72 -1.78
CA ILE A 279 -3.29 21.51 -0.55
C ILE A 279 -1.85 21.29 -0.07
N ASN A 280 -1.11 22.37 0.10
CA ASN A 280 0.26 22.29 0.52
C ASN A 280 0.39 21.89 1.99
N VAL A 281 1.36 21.05 2.31
CA VAL A 281 1.79 20.79 3.69
C VAL A 281 2.82 21.83 4.07
N HIS A 282 2.79 22.30 5.33
CA HIS A 282 3.77 23.28 5.80
C HIS A 282 5.20 22.80 5.50
N PRO A 283 6.08 23.67 4.95
CA PRO A 283 7.42 23.27 4.53
C PRO A 283 8.24 22.58 5.61
N ASP A 284 8.14 23.05 6.86
CA ASP A 284 8.90 22.49 7.99
C ASP A 284 8.46 21.05 8.31
N ILE A 285 7.14 20.78 8.31
CA ILE A 285 6.62 19.43 8.58
C ILE A 285 7.04 18.47 7.47
N ARG A 286 7.03 18.96 6.24
CA ARG A 286 7.48 18.17 5.10
C ARG A 286 8.99 17.90 5.16
N ALA A 287 9.78 18.90 5.54
CA ALA A 287 11.21 18.75 5.74
C ALA A 287 11.53 17.78 6.88
N ASP A 288 10.82 17.87 8.01
CA ASP A 288 10.98 16.95 9.14
C ASP A 288 10.65 15.50 8.77
N TYR A 289 9.57 15.28 8.01
CA TYR A 289 9.23 13.95 7.51
C TYR A 289 10.35 13.37 6.63
N GLU A 290 10.80 14.14 5.63
CA GLU A 290 11.86 13.71 4.71
C GLU A 290 13.21 13.47 5.44
N ASN A 291 13.52 14.26 6.48
CA ASN A 291 14.69 14.07 7.32
C ASN A 291 14.61 12.80 8.16
N ARG A 292 13.43 12.45 8.71
CA ARG A 292 13.21 11.19 9.44
C ARG A 292 13.39 9.98 8.52
N GLU A 293 12.82 10.03 7.32
CA GLU A 293 13.00 8.98 6.30
C GLU A 293 14.49 8.82 5.94
N LEU A 294 15.22 9.94 5.79
CA LEU A 294 16.64 9.92 5.48
C LEU A 294 17.46 9.29 6.63
N SER A 295 17.18 9.68 7.88
CA SER A 295 17.84 9.11 9.05
C SER A 295 17.56 7.62 9.20
N ALA A 296 16.32 7.18 8.92
CA ALA A 296 15.96 5.77 8.94
C ALA A 296 16.72 4.96 7.88
N LEU A 297 16.86 5.50 6.66
CA LEU A 297 17.65 4.86 5.59
C LEU A 297 19.14 4.81 5.93
N GLU A 298 19.70 5.85 6.56
CA GLU A 298 21.11 5.88 7.00
C GLU A 298 21.37 4.83 8.09
N GLU A 299 20.42 4.63 9.00
CA GLU A 299 20.55 3.57 10.02
C GLU A 299 20.45 2.18 9.40
N GLN A 300 19.53 1.97 8.47
CA GLN A 300 19.42 0.72 7.72
C GLN A 300 20.70 0.43 6.91
N LEU A 301 21.34 1.45 6.35
CA LEU A 301 22.60 1.27 5.63
C LEU A 301 23.74 0.79 6.56
N ARG A 302 23.78 1.30 7.79
CA ARG A 302 24.78 0.88 8.80
C ARG A 302 24.63 -0.59 9.20
N THR A 303 23.39 -1.05 9.30
CA THR A 303 23.07 -2.42 9.76
C THR A 303 23.00 -3.44 8.62
N ALA A 304 22.95 -3.00 7.36
CA ALA A 304 22.87 -3.88 6.21
C ALA A 304 24.18 -4.66 6.03
N GLU A 305 24.11 -5.98 5.93
CA GLU A 305 25.26 -6.85 5.67
C GLU A 305 25.40 -7.19 4.18
N ASN A 306 24.28 -7.42 3.50
CA ASN A 306 24.26 -7.83 2.10
C ASN A 306 24.64 -6.66 1.17
N PRO A 307 25.67 -6.82 0.28
CA PRO A 307 26.12 -5.78 -0.62
C PRO A 307 25.04 -5.25 -1.58
N LEU A 308 24.13 -6.13 -2.00
CA LEU A 308 23.03 -5.74 -2.89
C LEU A 308 22.01 -4.89 -2.14
N THR A 309 21.70 -5.23 -0.88
CA THR A 309 20.87 -4.41 0.01
C THR A 309 21.49 -3.04 0.24
N LYS A 310 22.80 -2.96 0.49
CA LYS A 310 23.52 -1.66 0.62
C LYS A 310 23.33 -0.80 -0.62
N LYS A 311 23.54 -1.36 -1.81
CA LYS A 311 23.37 -0.66 -3.08
C LYS A 311 21.93 -0.14 -3.28
N MET A 312 20.93 -0.92 -2.87
CA MET A 312 19.51 -0.49 -2.92
C MET A 312 19.26 0.69 -1.98
N ILE A 313 19.77 0.63 -0.75
CA ILE A 313 19.60 1.69 0.25
C ILE A 313 20.35 2.96 -0.18
N GLU A 314 21.55 2.85 -0.71
CA GLU A 314 22.31 3.99 -1.25
C GLU A 314 21.57 4.69 -2.39
N ALA A 315 20.96 3.92 -3.30
CA ALA A 315 20.13 4.48 -4.37
C ALA A 315 18.88 5.19 -3.81
N ALA A 316 18.25 4.64 -2.77
CA ALA A 316 17.13 5.27 -2.09
C ALA A 316 17.54 6.56 -1.39
N LEU A 317 18.68 6.58 -0.66
CA LEU A 317 19.27 7.75 -0.03
C LEU A 317 19.54 8.87 -1.02
N LYS A 318 20.15 8.55 -2.17
CA LYS A 318 20.41 9.54 -3.22
C LYS A 318 19.12 10.20 -3.73
N ARG A 319 18.05 9.39 -3.94
CA ARG A 319 16.74 9.91 -4.37
C ARG A 319 16.12 10.80 -3.30
N GLN A 320 16.21 10.39 -2.04
CA GLN A 320 15.65 11.13 -0.90
C GLN A 320 16.35 12.48 -0.71
N ARG A 321 17.68 12.53 -0.77
CA ARG A 321 18.46 13.78 -0.70
C ARG A 321 18.09 14.73 -1.83
N THR A 322 18.00 14.24 -3.06
CA THR A 322 17.57 15.06 -4.21
C THR A 322 16.16 15.62 -4.04
N LYS A 323 15.25 14.83 -3.43
CA LYS A 323 13.89 15.27 -3.13
C LYS A 323 13.90 16.40 -2.08
N LEU A 324 14.66 16.24 -1.01
CA LEU A 324 14.80 17.25 0.05
C LEU A 324 15.35 18.58 -0.49
N GLU A 325 16.41 18.55 -1.32
CA GLU A 325 16.96 19.74 -1.97
C GLU A 325 15.93 20.46 -2.85
N LYS A 326 15.13 19.71 -3.61
CA LYS A 326 14.05 20.30 -4.43
C LYS A 326 12.98 20.95 -3.57
N LEU A 327 12.62 20.33 -2.44
CA LEU A 327 11.65 20.89 -1.49
C LEU A 327 12.12 22.19 -0.86
N GLN A 328 13.38 22.25 -0.43
CA GLN A 328 13.97 23.47 0.12
C GLN A 328 13.97 24.63 -0.87
N LYS A 329 14.24 24.34 -2.15
CA LYS A 329 14.18 25.34 -3.23
C LYS A 329 12.74 25.77 -3.57
N ALA A 330 11.76 24.87 -3.46
CA ALA A 330 10.36 25.16 -3.74
C ALA A 330 9.68 25.94 -2.59
N ALA A 331 10.02 25.66 -1.35
CA ALA A 331 9.47 26.33 -0.17
C ALA A 331 9.66 27.86 -0.18
N ALA A 332 10.70 28.34 -0.86
CA ALA A 332 10.95 29.77 -1.02
C ALA A 332 9.95 30.49 -1.95
N LYS A 333 9.07 29.77 -2.66
CA LYS A 333 8.16 30.34 -3.69
C LYS A 333 6.67 30.25 -3.37
N ASP A 334 6.25 29.45 -2.36
CA ASP A 334 4.84 29.17 -2.13
C ASP A 334 4.30 29.85 -0.88
N THR A 335 3.36 30.79 -1.06
CA THR A 335 2.64 31.54 -0.03
C THR A 335 1.18 31.08 0.12
N GLY A 336 0.85 29.85 -0.31
CA GLY A 336 -0.52 29.30 -0.24
C GLY A 336 -0.91 28.89 1.16
N VAL A 337 -2.24 28.76 1.41
CA VAL A 337 -2.78 28.18 2.65
C VAL A 337 -2.32 26.71 2.76
N THR A 338 -1.78 26.38 3.93
CA THR A 338 -1.30 25.03 4.22
C THR A 338 -2.38 24.15 4.82
N PHE A 339 -2.19 22.83 4.75
CA PHE A 339 -3.12 21.86 5.33
C PHE A 339 -3.31 22.07 6.84
N GLN A 340 -2.26 22.48 7.55
CA GLN A 340 -2.29 22.76 8.99
C GLN A 340 -3.24 23.92 9.35
N GLU A 341 -3.43 24.86 8.43
CA GLU A 341 -4.32 26.00 8.63
C GLU A 341 -5.81 25.66 8.38
N THR A 342 -6.09 24.48 7.84
CA THR A 342 -7.47 24.05 7.51
C THR A 342 -8.26 23.55 8.71
N ARG A 343 -7.64 23.36 9.89
CA ARG A 343 -8.20 22.72 11.08
C ARG A 343 -8.62 21.25 10.91
N CYS A 344 -8.24 20.60 9.82
CA CYS A 344 -8.45 19.16 9.67
C CYS A 344 -7.63 18.42 10.73
N ASP A 345 -8.27 17.65 11.57
CA ASP A 345 -7.63 16.86 12.63
C ASP A 345 -7.93 15.36 12.52
N TYR A 346 -8.77 14.95 11.56
CA TYR A 346 -9.00 13.55 11.20
C TYR A 346 -9.38 13.43 9.72
N LEU A 347 -8.80 12.44 9.04
CA LEU A 347 -8.97 12.24 7.60
C LEU A 347 -9.57 10.86 7.29
N PHE A 348 -10.74 10.86 6.67
CA PHE A 348 -11.31 9.69 6.02
C PHE A 348 -10.95 9.72 4.54
N VAL A 349 -10.44 8.62 4.00
CA VAL A 349 -10.07 8.54 2.57
C VAL A 349 -10.81 7.37 1.95
N ASP A 350 -11.70 7.67 1.02
CA ASP A 350 -12.34 6.66 0.17
C ASP A 350 -11.39 6.26 -0.97
N GLU A 351 -11.45 4.99 -1.39
CA GLU A 351 -10.58 4.45 -2.43
C GLU A 351 -9.08 4.71 -2.18
N ALA A 352 -8.63 4.46 -0.95
CA ALA A 352 -7.26 4.74 -0.49
C ALA A 352 -6.16 4.09 -1.36
N HIS A 353 -6.51 3.08 -2.17
CA HIS A 353 -5.58 2.45 -3.11
C HIS A 353 -5.00 3.41 -4.15
N HIS A 354 -5.69 4.50 -4.47
CA HIS A 354 -5.17 5.57 -5.33
C HIS A 354 -4.00 6.34 -4.71
N SER A 355 -3.85 6.29 -3.38
CA SER A 355 -2.81 7.03 -2.65
C SER A 355 -1.53 6.22 -2.40
N LYS A 356 -1.52 4.90 -2.63
CA LYS A 356 -0.40 4.00 -2.29
C LYS A 356 0.92 4.27 -3.03
N ASN A 357 0.88 5.00 -4.15
CA ASN A 357 2.06 5.28 -4.99
C ASN A 357 2.41 6.77 -5.03
N LYS A 358 1.86 7.60 -4.14
CA LYS A 358 2.01 9.07 -4.19
C LYS A 358 3.16 9.60 -3.34
N THR A 359 4.26 8.90 -3.29
CA THR A 359 5.57 9.46 -2.94
C THR A 359 6.21 10.11 -4.17
N ARG A 360 5.48 10.98 -4.87
CA ARG A 360 6.03 11.79 -5.95
C ARG A 360 6.28 13.21 -5.49
#